data_fae45b1e6b1763bb4b33fa5c1837710f
#
_entry.id   fae45b1e6b1763bb4b33fa5c1837710f
#
_cell.length_a   1.000
_cell.length_b   1.000
_cell.length_c   1.000
_cell.angle_alpha   90.00
_cell.angle_beta   90.00
_cell.angle_gamma   90.00
#
_symmetry.space_group_name_H-M   'P 1'
#
loop_
_entity.id
_entity.type
_entity.pdbx_description
1 polymer ?
#
loop_
_entity_poly.entity_id
_entity_poly.type
_entity_poly.pdbx_seq_one_letter_code
_entity_poly.pdbx_strand_id
1 'polypeptide(L)'
;VLDNLNKAALHGFTIEDAYTRLELAVPISGERTGRLNALRAAQRISQEFRTLCQEATLIDFSLQVELFNRQVLTNEWSRTHLFRTHKHLIFDNSEEDTSSAHRLVARWLPELDSALIVADSEAGYRLFLGAEPEGVAALAQACEEEIHLETSRIMSPALVGLTGRIDREFKPQANQAALPNPPQVGKATLNGSANGDGAASERE
;
A
#
# COMPACT_ATOMS: atom_id res chain seq x y z
N VAL A 1 -2.81 -22.95 -7.06
CA VAL A 1 -3.41 -22.12 -8.12
C VAL A 1 -4.21 -20.98 -7.51
N LEU A 2 -5.23 -21.24 -6.68
CA LEU A 2 -6.10 -20.18 -6.10
C LEU A 2 -5.32 -19.13 -5.32
N ASP A 3 -4.36 -19.53 -4.49
CA ASP A 3 -3.52 -18.57 -3.75
C ASP A 3 -2.74 -17.64 -4.69
N ASN A 4 -2.22 -18.17 -5.79
CA ASN A 4 -1.52 -17.35 -6.79
C ASN A 4 -2.46 -16.39 -7.53
N LEU A 5 -3.72 -16.77 -7.76
CA LEU A 5 -4.73 -15.87 -8.32
C LEU A 5 -5.02 -14.71 -7.39
N ASN A 6 -5.20 -15.00 -6.10
CA ASN A 6 -5.43 -13.96 -5.10
C ASN A 6 -4.22 -13.01 -5.00
N LYS A 7 -3.01 -13.55 -4.92
CA LYS A 7 -1.78 -12.72 -4.90
C LYS A 7 -1.65 -11.88 -6.16
N ALA A 8 -1.88 -12.44 -7.34
CA ALA A 8 -1.85 -11.67 -8.59
C ALA A 8 -2.84 -10.49 -8.55
N ALA A 9 -4.07 -10.73 -8.13
CA ALA A 9 -5.10 -9.68 -8.02
C ALA A 9 -4.73 -8.61 -6.99
N LEU A 10 -4.22 -8.99 -5.81
CA LEU A 10 -3.78 -8.07 -4.77
C LEU A 10 -2.60 -7.19 -5.21
N HIS A 11 -1.74 -7.69 -6.09
CA HIS A 11 -0.70 -6.91 -6.75
C HIS A 11 -1.16 -6.23 -8.04
N GLY A 12 -2.43 -6.41 -8.44
CA GLY A 12 -3.06 -5.77 -9.61
C GLY A 12 -2.63 -6.36 -10.94
N PHE A 13 -2.17 -7.61 -10.96
CA PHE A 13 -1.87 -8.36 -12.17
C PHE A 13 -3.07 -9.16 -12.63
N THR A 14 -3.23 -9.27 -13.95
CA THR A 14 -4.14 -10.25 -14.53
C THR A 14 -3.54 -11.67 -14.41
N ILE A 15 -4.36 -12.67 -14.68
CA ILE A 15 -3.87 -14.07 -14.76
C ILE A 15 -2.77 -14.20 -15.82
N GLU A 16 -2.92 -13.53 -16.96
CA GLU A 16 -1.99 -13.52 -18.08
C GLU A 16 -0.67 -12.83 -17.72
N ASP A 17 -0.75 -11.67 -17.05
CA ASP A 17 0.44 -10.96 -16.57
C ASP A 17 1.23 -11.79 -15.56
N ALA A 18 0.53 -12.42 -14.62
CA ALA A 18 1.15 -13.28 -13.62
C ALA A 18 1.84 -14.48 -14.27
N TYR A 19 1.18 -15.13 -15.24
CA TYR A 19 1.77 -16.22 -15.99
C TYR A 19 3.05 -15.79 -16.71
N THR A 20 2.99 -14.68 -17.46
CA THR A 20 4.12 -14.16 -18.24
C THR A 20 5.33 -13.87 -17.34
N ARG A 21 5.09 -13.25 -16.18
CA ARG A 21 6.15 -12.95 -15.20
C ARG A 21 6.76 -14.22 -14.61
N LEU A 22 5.92 -15.19 -14.25
CA LEU A 22 6.39 -16.47 -13.73
C LEU A 22 7.17 -17.27 -14.79
N GLU A 23 6.74 -17.26 -16.05
CA GLU A 23 7.45 -17.93 -17.15
C GLU A 23 8.85 -17.33 -17.34
N LEU A 24 8.98 -16.00 -17.30
CA LEU A 24 10.27 -15.32 -17.39
C LEU A 24 11.18 -15.61 -16.19
N ALA A 25 10.60 -15.81 -15.01
CA ALA A 25 11.33 -16.07 -13.77
C ALA A 25 11.82 -17.54 -13.65
N VAL A 26 11.38 -18.47 -14.53
CA VAL A 26 11.83 -19.86 -14.47
C VAL A 26 13.30 -19.96 -14.84
N PRO A 27 14.18 -20.44 -13.93
CA PRO A 27 15.61 -20.56 -14.20
C PRO A 27 15.92 -21.47 -15.39
N ILE A 28 17.00 -21.16 -16.10
CA ILE A 28 17.54 -22.03 -17.16
C ILE A 28 18.23 -23.21 -16.47
N SER A 29 17.54 -24.36 -16.41
CA SER A 29 18.03 -25.59 -15.80
C SER A 29 17.46 -26.80 -16.51
N GLY A 30 17.99 -28.00 -16.22
CA GLY A 30 17.47 -29.26 -16.80
C GLY A 30 15.99 -29.51 -16.48
N GLU A 31 15.45 -28.91 -15.42
CA GLU A 31 14.05 -29.04 -15.01
C GLU A 31 13.13 -27.97 -15.62
N ARG A 32 13.68 -27.03 -16.40
CA ARG A 32 12.93 -25.89 -16.95
C ARG A 32 11.67 -26.34 -17.70
N THR A 33 11.77 -27.35 -18.54
CA THR A 33 10.63 -27.84 -19.33
C THR A 33 9.49 -28.34 -18.43
N GLY A 34 9.81 -29.09 -17.37
CA GLY A 34 8.81 -29.56 -16.40
C GLY A 34 8.11 -28.40 -15.68
N ARG A 35 8.87 -27.40 -15.23
CA ARG A 35 8.33 -26.20 -14.58
C ARG A 35 7.43 -25.38 -15.51
N LEU A 36 7.84 -25.18 -16.75
CA LEU A 36 7.03 -24.48 -17.76
C LEU A 36 5.74 -25.24 -18.07
N ASN A 37 5.78 -26.56 -18.17
CA ASN A 37 4.57 -27.37 -18.38
C ASN A 37 3.60 -27.24 -17.17
N ALA A 38 4.12 -27.23 -15.95
CA ALA A 38 3.31 -27.02 -14.76
C ALA A 38 2.67 -25.62 -14.74
N LEU A 39 3.41 -24.57 -15.12
CA LEU A 39 2.87 -23.21 -15.23
C LEU A 39 1.77 -23.12 -16.30
N ARG A 40 1.96 -23.73 -17.47
CA ARG A 40 0.93 -23.77 -18.52
C ARG A 40 -0.34 -24.49 -18.05
N ALA A 41 -0.18 -25.61 -17.33
CA ALA A 41 -1.32 -26.31 -16.74
C ALA A 41 -2.04 -25.46 -15.71
N ALA A 42 -1.29 -24.79 -14.82
CA ALA A 42 -1.86 -23.88 -13.83
C ALA A 42 -2.61 -22.71 -14.49
N GLN A 43 -2.06 -22.11 -15.55
CA GLN A 43 -2.70 -21.05 -16.33
C GLN A 43 -4.03 -21.52 -16.91
N ARG A 44 -4.05 -22.67 -17.56
CA ARG A 44 -5.28 -23.23 -18.13
C ARG A 44 -6.33 -23.49 -17.06
N ILE A 45 -5.96 -24.11 -15.94
CA ILE A 45 -6.88 -24.36 -14.82
C ILE A 45 -7.44 -23.04 -14.29
N SER A 46 -6.62 -22.01 -14.18
CA SER A 46 -7.04 -20.68 -13.72
C SER A 46 -8.06 -20.05 -14.66
N GLN A 47 -7.84 -20.15 -15.96
CA GLN A 47 -8.75 -19.63 -16.99
C GLN A 47 -10.06 -20.40 -17.00
N GLU A 48 -10.02 -21.72 -16.95
CA GLU A 48 -11.22 -22.57 -16.87
C GLU A 48 -12.04 -22.26 -15.60
N PHE A 49 -11.38 -22.13 -14.46
CA PHE A 49 -12.02 -21.73 -13.20
C PHE A 49 -12.73 -20.36 -13.32
N ARG A 50 -12.07 -19.37 -13.93
CA ARG A 50 -12.66 -18.06 -14.19
C ARG A 50 -13.88 -18.11 -15.10
N THR A 51 -13.80 -18.91 -16.16
CA THR A 51 -14.92 -19.13 -17.08
C THR A 51 -16.11 -19.75 -16.34
N LEU A 52 -15.88 -20.80 -15.55
CA LEU A 52 -16.93 -21.41 -14.73
C LEU A 52 -17.58 -20.43 -13.73
N CYS A 53 -16.76 -19.61 -13.07
CA CYS A 53 -17.29 -18.58 -12.19
C CYS A 53 -18.20 -17.60 -12.94
N GLN A 54 -17.76 -17.11 -14.10
CA GLN A 54 -18.53 -16.17 -14.92
C GLN A 54 -19.83 -16.79 -15.44
N GLU A 55 -19.81 -18.02 -15.94
CA GLU A 55 -20.99 -18.73 -16.40
C GLU A 55 -22.00 -18.99 -15.29
N ALA A 56 -21.52 -19.26 -14.07
CA ALA A 56 -22.33 -19.46 -12.89
C ALA A 56 -22.76 -18.15 -12.20
N THR A 57 -22.37 -16.99 -12.72
CA THR A 57 -22.58 -15.67 -12.10
C THR A 57 -21.98 -15.59 -10.70
N LEU A 58 -20.85 -16.26 -10.48
CA LEU A 58 -20.09 -16.26 -9.23
C LEU A 58 -18.88 -15.36 -9.35
N ILE A 59 -18.50 -14.75 -8.25
CA ILE A 59 -17.31 -13.90 -8.15
C ILE A 59 -16.43 -14.46 -7.04
N ASP A 60 -15.25 -14.98 -7.39
CA ASP A 60 -14.23 -15.32 -6.41
C ASP A 60 -13.49 -14.06 -5.94
N PHE A 61 -12.72 -14.17 -4.87
CA PHE A 61 -12.01 -13.02 -4.30
C PHE A 61 -11.10 -12.32 -5.33
N SER A 62 -10.35 -13.07 -6.10
CA SER A 62 -9.43 -12.51 -7.07
C SER A 62 -10.17 -11.78 -8.20
N LEU A 63 -11.28 -12.31 -8.65
CA LEU A 63 -12.13 -11.68 -9.67
C LEU A 63 -12.81 -10.42 -9.11
N GLN A 64 -13.22 -10.44 -7.85
CA GLN A 64 -13.79 -9.26 -7.19
C GLN A 64 -12.80 -8.07 -7.18
N VAL A 65 -11.55 -8.32 -6.77
CA VAL A 65 -10.48 -7.30 -6.76
C VAL A 65 -10.19 -6.82 -8.18
N GLU A 66 -10.11 -7.72 -9.15
CA GLU A 66 -9.86 -7.37 -10.54
C GLU A 66 -10.98 -6.51 -11.14
N LEU A 67 -12.24 -6.91 -10.98
CA LEU A 67 -13.40 -6.17 -11.48
C LEU A 67 -13.51 -4.80 -10.80
N PHE A 68 -13.26 -4.72 -9.49
CA PHE A 68 -13.24 -3.45 -8.78
C PHE A 68 -12.24 -2.49 -9.41
N ASN A 69 -10.99 -2.93 -9.58
CA ASN A 69 -9.92 -2.07 -10.13
C ASN A 69 -10.13 -1.71 -11.60
N ARG A 70 -10.62 -2.63 -12.42
CA ARG A 70 -10.68 -2.46 -13.88
C ARG A 70 -11.99 -1.90 -14.39
N GLN A 71 -13.09 -2.12 -13.67
CA GLN A 71 -14.41 -1.70 -14.12
C GLN A 71 -15.05 -0.68 -13.16
N VAL A 72 -15.07 -0.95 -11.86
CA VAL A 72 -15.73 -0.03 -10.91
C VAL A 72 -14.98 1.29 -10.80
N LEU A 73 -13.67 1.25 -10.61
CA LEU A 73 -12.85 2.46 -10.49
C LEU A 73 -12.63 3.21 -11.82
N THR A 74 -12.86 2.58 -12.95
CA THR A 74 -12.77 3.23 -14.27
C THR A 74 -14.12 3.76 -14.76
N ASN A 75 -15.22 3.29 -14.17
CA ASN A 75 -16.55 3.82 -14.48
C ASN A 75 -16.73 5.21 -13.85
N GLU A 76 -17.08 6.19 -14.68
CA GLU A 76 -17.17 7.60 -14.26
C GLU A 76 -18.19 7.81 -13.14
N TRP A 77 -19.36 7.16 -13.23
CA TRP A 77 -20.39 7.28 -12.20
C TRP A 77 -19.91 6.74 -10.85
N SER A 78 -19.37 5.53 -10.85
CA SER A 78 -18.85 4.88 -9.62
C SER A 78 -17.73 5.70 -8.98
N ARG A 79 -16.79 6.15 -9.80
CA ARG A 79 -15.67 6.99 -9.36
C ARG A 79 -16.17 8.32 -8.77
N THR A 80 -17.07 8.99 -9.48
CA THR A 80 -17.65 10.26 -9.03
C THR A 80 -18.41 10.07 -7.72
N HIS A 81 -19.18 9.00 -7.61
CA HIS A 81 -19.90 8.68 -6.37
C HIS A 81 -18.93 8.45 -5.20
N LEU A 82 -17.92 7.64 -5.38
CA LEU A 82 -16.91 7.34 -4.36
C LEU A 82 -16.20 8.61 -3.88
N PHE A 83 -15.69 9.42 -4.79
CA PHE A 83 -14.90 10.61 -4.46
C PHE A 83 -15.75 11.78 -3.92
N ARG A 84 -17.03 11.85 -4.28
CA ARG A 84 -17.94 12.85 -3.70
C ARG A 84 -18.41 12.48 -2.30
N THR A 85 -18.55 11.20 -2.01
CA THR A 85 -19.12 10.71 -0.75
C THR A 85 -18.06 10.67 0.35
N HIS A 86 -16.80 10.37 0.00
CA HIS A 86 -15.73 10.20 0.97
C HIS A 86 -14.67 11.28 0.74
N LYS A 87 -14.64 12.27 1.61
CA LYS A 87 -13.75 13.43 1.51
C LYS A 87 -12.57 13.40 2.47
N HIS A 88 -12.63 12.53 3.46
CA HIS A 88 -11.58 12.37 4.45
C HIS A 88 -11.15 10.91 4.52
N LEU A 89 -9.85 10.66 4.58
CA LEU A 89 -9.27 9.33 4.67
C LEU A 89 -8.39 9.21 5.91
N ILE A 90 -8.56 8.12 6.64
CA ILE A 90 -7.57 7.63 7.61
C ILE A 90 -7.14 6.26 7.12
N PHE A 91 -5.88 6.13 6.73
CA PHE A 91 -5.29 4.89 6.25
C PHE A 91 -4.21 4.45 7.23
N ASP A 92 -4.60 3.56 8.12
CA ASP A 92 -3.77 3.04 9.21
C ASP A 92 -3.15 1.70 8.83
N ASN A 93 -2.00 1.37 9.43
CA ASN A 93 -1.21 0.17 9.12
C ASN A 93 -0.92 0.01 7.62
N SER A 94 -0.62 1.11 6.95
CA SER A 94 -0.46 1.12 5.48
C SER A 94 0.70 0.24 5.01
N GLU A 95 1.70 -0.05 5.84
CA GLU A 95 2.80 -0.98 5.56
C GLU A 95 2.35 -2.44 5.44
N GLU A 96 1.18 -2.79 5.99
CA GLU A 96 0.61 -4.14 5.93
C GLU A 96 -0.39 -4.33 4.79
N ASP A 97 -0.63 -3.28 4.01
CA ASP A 97 -1.55 -3.30 2.89
C ASP A 97 -0.89 -3.69 1.55
N THR A 98 -1.73 -3.97 0.56
CA THR A 98 -1.29 -4.49 -0.74
C THR A 98 -1.01 -3.37 -1.74
N SER A 99 -0.23 -3.66 -2.79
CA SER A 99 0.00 -2.73 -3.90
C SER A 99 -1.30 -2.20 -4.50
N SER A 100 -2.35 -3.01 -4.53
CA SER A 100 -3.65 -2.61 -5.06
C SER A 100 -4.32 -1.54 -4.18
N ALA A 101 -4.22 -1.69 -2.85
CA ALA A 101 -4.71 -0.71 -1.89
C ALA A 101 -3.92 0.61 -1.98
N HIS A 102 -2.59 0.54 -2.01
CA HIS A 102 -1.74 1.72 -2.19
C HIS A 102 -2.06 2.50 -3.46
N ARG A 103 -2.26 1.79 -4.60
CA ARG A 103 -2.65 2.45 -5.85
C ARG A 103 -4.03 3.08 -5.80
N LEU A 104 -4.99 2.46 -5.09
CA LEU A 104 -6.30 3.05 -4.87
C LEU A 104 -6.17 4.36 -4.08
N VAL A 105 -5.46 4.32 -2.95
CA VAL A 105 -5.22 5.50 -2.11
C VAL A 105 -4.51 6.59 -2.91
N ALA A 106 -3.43 6.27 -3.63
CA ALA A 106 -2.70 7.24 -4.45
C ALA A 106 -3.58 7.94 -5.49
N ARG A 107 -4.54 7.22 -6.08
CA ARG A 107 -5.52 7.81 -7.02
C ARG A 107 -6.55 8.67 -6.32
N TRP A 108 -6.81 8.39 -5.06
CA TRP A 108 -7.85 9.06 -4.29
C TRP A 108 -7.35 10.33 -3.62
N LEU A 109 -6.10 10.35 -3.18
CA LEU A 109 -5.51 11.47 -2.46
C LEU A 109 -5.80 12.85 -3.08
N PRO A 110 -5.70 13.08 -4.41
CA PRO A 110 -5.97 14.37 -5.02
C PRO A 110 -7.44 14.83 -4.94
N GLU A 111 -8.36 13.92 -4.65
CA GLU A 111 -9.80 14.19 -4.59
C GLU A 111 -10.32 14.37 -3.16
N LEU A 112 -9.43 14.17 -2.17
CA LEU A 112 -9.76 14.27 -0.75
C LEU A 112 -9.52 15.67 -0.22
N ASP A 113 -10.36 16.09 0.72
CA ASP A 113 -10.19 17.32 1.47
C ASP A 113 -9.12 17.17 2.56
N SER A 114 -8.91 15.97 3.07
CA SER A 114 -7.81 15.60 3.96
C SER A 114 -7.52 14.10 3.97
N ALA A 115 -6.26 13.75 4.26
CA ALA A 115 -5.85 12.37 4.45
C ALA A 115 -4.84 12.27 5.60
N LEU A 116 -4.96 11.21 6.40
CA LEU A 116 -3.97 10.79 7.37
C LEU A 116 -3.52 9.37 6.98
N ILE A 117 -2.24 9.22 6.67
CA ILE A 117 -1.63 7.92 6.39
C ILE A 117 -0.70 7.59 7.54
N VAL A 118 -0.92 6.45 8.16
CA VAL A 118 -0.14 5.98 9.31
C VAL A 118 0.57 4.69 8.91
N ALA A 119 1.86 4.62 9.19
CA ALA A 119 2.70 3.46 8.91
C ALA A 119 3.71 3.24 10.03
N ASP A 120 4.05 1.99 10.27
CA ASP A 120 5.17 1.62 11.11
C ASP A 120 6.36 1.21 10.21
N SER A 121 7.45 1.97 10.28
CA SER A 121 8.66 1.72 9.48
C SER A 121 9.38 0.41 9.83
N GLU A 122 9.12 -0.14 11.02
CA GLU A 122 9.74 -1.38 11.52
C GLU A 122 8.80 -2.58 11.43
N ALA A 123 7.56 -2.41 10.92
CA ALA A 123 6.58 -3.45 10.74
C ALA A 123 6.54 -3.95 9.26
N GLY A 124 5.43 -4.54 8.83
CA GLY A 124 5.29 -5.10 7.48
C GLY A 124 5.47 -6.61 7.46
N TYR A 125 4.99 -7.29 8.49
CA TYR A 125 5.14 -8.76 8.63
C TYR A 125 4.20 -9.57 7.74
N ARG A 126 3.19 -8.95 7.12
CA ARG A 126 2.19 -9.63 6.30
C ARG A 126 2.59 -9.83 4.84
N LEU A 127 3.88 -9.84 4.53
CA LEU A 127 4.40 -10.10 3.17
C LEU A 127 3.81 -11.39 2.57
N PHE A 128 3.59 -12.43 3.39
CA PHE A 128 2.99 -13.68 2.94
C PHE A 128 1.51 -13.54 2.51
N LEU A 129 0.83 -12.50 2.95
CA LEU A 129 -0.55 -12.12 2.55
C LEU A 129 -0.56 -11.10 1.41
N GLY A 130 0.59 -10.65 0.94
CA GLY A 130 0.71 -9.68 -0.15
C GLY A 130 0.91 -8.24 0.29
N ALA A 131 1.29 -8.00 1.55
CA ALA A 131 1.70 -6.68 2.00
C ALA A 131 2.90 -6.16 1.20
N GLU A 132 2.92 -4.86 0.95
CA GLU A 132 3.98 -4.17 0.23
C GLU A 132 4.43 -2.91 1.00
N PRO A 133 5.26 -3.08 2.04
CA PRO A 133 5.71 -1.94 2.87
C PRO A 133 6.39 -0.83 2.06
N GLU A 134 7.06 -1.20 0.97
CA GLU A 134 7.74 -0.23 0.08
C GLU A 134 6.76 0.74 -0.60
N GLY A 135 5.50 0.34 -0.78
CA GLY A 135 4.45 1.18 -1.35
C GLY A 135 4.11 2.42 -0.51
N VAL A 136 4.37 2.35 0.80
CA VAL A 136 4.18 3.47 1.73
C VAL A 136 5.05 4.67 1.36
N ALA A 137 6.29 4.44 0.93
CA ALA A 137 7.21 5.52 0.53
C ALA A 137 6.65 6.35 -0.64
N ALA A 138 5.95 5.71 -1.56
CA ALA A 138 5.30 6.40 -2.68
C ALA A 138 4.10 7.25 -2.21
N LEU A 139 3.36 6.79 -1.21
CA LEU A 139 2.26 7.54 -0.60
C LEU A 139 2.79 8.73 0.22
N ALA A 140 3.87 8.54 0.98
CA ALA A 140 4.50 9.60 1.75
C ALA A 140 4.94 10.78 0.87
N GLN A 141 5.45 10.51 -0.34
CA GLN A 141 5.80 11.57 -1.30
C GLN A 141 4.63 12.43 -1.76
N ALA A 142 3.40 11.93 -1.63
CA ALA A 142 2.18 12.65 -1.98
C ALA A 142 1.58 13.42 -0.79
N CYS A 143 2.13 13.27 0.41
CA CYS A 143 1.72 13.99 1.61
C CYS A 143 2.43 15.35 1.70
N GLU A 144 1.73 16.35 2.24
CA GLU A 144 2.28 17.70 2.43
C GLU A 144 3.19 17.77 3.67
N GLU A 145 2.95 16.93 4.66
CA GLU A 145 3.67 16.89 5.93
C GLU A 145 3.95 15.45 6.34
N GLU A 146 5.12 15.21 6.92
CA GLU A 146 5.51 13.93 7.49
C GLU A 146 5.91 14.13 8.96
N ILE A 147 5.30 13.34 9.85
CA ILE A 147 5.54 13.37 11.29
C ILE A 147 6.12 12.05 11.72
N HIS A 148 7.33 12.07 12.25
CA HIS A 148 8.00 10.90 12.82
C HIS A 148 7.75 10.80 14.33
N LEU A 149 7.23 9.65 14.77
CA LEU A 149 7.04 9.32 16.18
C LEU A 149 8.20 8.42 16.63
N GLU A 150 9.23 9.02 17.21
CA GLU A 150 10.46 8.30 17.60
C GLU A 150 10.33 7.46 18.87
N THR A 151 9.31 7.71 19.69
CA THR A 151 9.15 7.03 20.98
C THR A 151 7.80 6.35 21.11
N SER A 152 7.83 5.07 21.47
CA SER A 152 6.60 4.37 21.82
C SER A 152 5.98 4.93 23.09
N ARG A 153 4.69 5.23 23.05
CA ARG A 153 3.90 5.63 24.23
C ARG A 153 3.21 4.46 24.92
N ILE A 154 3.30 3.27 24.33
CA ILE A 154 2.63 2.05 24.80
C ILE A 154 3.64 1.11 25.45
N MET A 155 4.84 1.01 24.88
CA MET A 155 5.87 0.10 25.39
C MET A 155 6.58 0.67 26.62
N SER A 156 6.86 -0.20 27.59
CA SER A 156 7.69 0.21 28.73
C SER A 156 9.14 0.48 28.29
N PRO A 157 9.88 1.38 28.98
CA PRO A 157 11.30 1.64 28.64
C PRO A 157 12.18 0.39 28.63
N ALA A 158 11.85 -0.62 29.48
CA ALA A 158 12.57 -1.89 29.51
C ALA A 158 12.36 -2.70 28.22
N LEU A 159 11.13 -2.72 27.68
CA LEU A 159 10.81 -3.36 26.40
C LEU A 159 11.47 -2.64 25.23
N VAL A 160 11.40 -1.32 25.19
CA VAL A 160 12.10 -0.52 24.16
C VAL A 160 13.61 -0.80 24.17
N GLY A 161 14.20 -0.89 25.37
CA GLY A 161 15.61 -1.24 25.51
C GLY A 161 15.94 -2.68 25.08
N LEU A 162 15.01 -3.61 25.26
CA LEU A 162 15.17 -5.00 24.81
C LEU A 162 15.06 -5.11 23.29
N THR A 163 14.01 -4.53 22.70
CA THR A 163 13.84 -4.54 21.22
C THR A 163 15.01 -3.90 20.51
N GLY A 164 15.52 -2.76 21.00
CA GLY A 164 16.71 -2.12 20.43
C GLY A 164 18.01 -2.91 20.59
N ARG A 165 18.11 -3.83 21.55
CA ARG A 165 19.24 -4.79 21.63
C ARG A 165 19.08 -5.92 20.63
N ILE A 166 17.89 -6.50 20.54
CA ILE A 166 17.57 -7.57 19.59
C ILE A 166 17.82 -7.07 18.16
N ASP A 167 17.34 -5.87 17.85
CA ASP A 167 17.47 -5.28 16.53
C ASP A 167 18.95 -5.09 16.12
N ARG A 168 19.81 -4.64 17.03
CA ARG A 168 21.24 -4.51 16.78
C ARG A 168 21.96 -5.84 16.54
N GLU A 169 21.51 -6.91 17.19
CA GLU A 169 22.10 -8.23 17.04
C GLU A 169 21.62 -8.95 15.76
N PHE A 170 20.38 -8.71 15.34
CA PHE A 170 19.75 -9.44 14.22
C PHE A 170 19.70 -8.65 12.91
N LYS A 171 19.83 -7.31 12.92
CA LYS A 171 20.02 -6.57 11.68
C LYS A 171 21.40 -6.89 11.13
N PRO A 172 21.52 -7.51 9.94
CA PRO A 172 22.82 -7.74 9.32
C PRO A 172 23.52 -6.38 9.16
N GLN A 173 24.82 -6.34 9.38
CA GLN A 173 25.68 -5.14 9.20
C GLN A 173 25.74 -4.64 7.74
N ALA A 174 24.80 -5.04 6.91
CA ALA A 174 24.61 -4.61 5.53
C ALA A 174 23.93 -3.24 5.52
N ASN A 175 24.71 -2.21 5.70
CA ASN A 175 24.54 -0.84 5.22
C ASN A 175 24.96 0.24 6.24
N GLN A 176 26.19 0.14 6.74
CA GLN A 176 26.88 1.37 7.18
C GLN A 176 27.45 2.18 6.00
N ALA A 177 27.06 1.88 4.77
CA ALA A 177 27.39 2.68 3.60
C ALA A 177 26.25 3.67 3.35
N ALA A 178 26.43 4.88 3.92
CA ALA A 178 25.85 6.12 3.45
C ALA A 178 24.30 6.16 3.30
N LEU A 179 23.59 6.33 4.41
CA LEU A 179 22.41 7.17 4.37
C LEU A 179 22.90 8.63 4.24
N PRO A 180 22.48 9.39 3.22
CA PRO A 180 22.73 10.84 3.22
C PRO A 180 22.05 11.43 4.46
N ASN A 181 22.76 12.32 5.15
CA ASN A 181 22.19 13.04 6.28
C ASN A 181 20.84 13.63 5.88
N PRO A 182 19.78 13.44 6.68
CA PRO A 182 18.51 14.07 6.42
C PRO A 182 18.72 15.59 6.31
N PRO A 183 18.03 16.26 5.38
CA PRO A 183 18.12 17.71 5.27
C PRO A 183 17.75 18.32 6.63
N GLN A 184 18.60 19.22 7.13
CA GLN A 184 18.33 19.94 8.37
C GLN A 184 17.05 20.77 8.16
N VAL A 185 15.94 20.32 8.72
CA VAL A 185 14.70 21.07 8.74
C VAL A 185 14.89 22.27 9.65
N GLY A 186 14.93 23.44 9.05
CA GLY A 186 14.95 24.70 9.79
C GLY A 186 13.76 24.79 10.74
N LYS A 187 14.02 25.18 12.00
CA LYS A 187 13.00 25.44 13.00
C LYS A 187 11.97 26.43 12.44
N ALA A 188 10.78 25.94 12.11
CA ALA A 188 9.64 26.81 11.83
C ALA A 188 9.22 27.47 13.13
N THR A 189 9.48 28.76 13.26
CA THR A 189 8.95 29.61 14.33
C THR A 189 7.49 29.89 14.01
N LEU A 190 6.59 29.36 14.81
CA LEU A 190 5.18 29.76 14.82
C LEU A 190 5.09 31.20 15.33
N ASN A 191 5.04 32.16 14.42
CA ASN A 191 4.66 33.51 14.73
C ASN A 191 3.12 33.60 14.77
N GLY A 192 2.56 33.35 15.93
CA GLY A 192 1.18 33.71 16.24
C GLY A 192 1.06 35.22 16.37
N SER A 193 0.63 35.90 15.32
CA SER A 193 0.18 37.31 15.44
C SER A 193 -1.34 37.32 15.65
N ALA A 194 -1.70 37.35 16.93
CA ALA A 194 -3.04 37.78 17.32
C ALA A 194 -3.08 39.28 17.17
N ASN A 195 -3.77 39.81 16.16
CA ASN A 195 -4.25 41.18 16.15
C ASN A 195 -5.76 41.12 16.22
N GLY A 196 -6.23 41.29 17.46
CA GLY A 196 -7.56 41.81 17.70
C GLY A 196 -7.54 43.33 17.55
N ASP A 197 -8.39 43.87 16.72
CA ASP A 197 -8.86 45.22 16.84
C ASP A 197 -10.36 45.24 16.56
N GLY A 198 -11.06 45.52 17.64
CA GLY A 198 -12.47 45.89 17.60
C GLY A 198 -12.65 47.30 17.06
N ALA A 199 -13.68 47.47 16.26
CA ALA A 199 -14.32 48.76 16.10
C ALA A 199 -15.81 48.53 15.93
N ALA A 200 -16.51 48.88 16.98
CA ALA A 200 -17.94 49.16 16.93
C ALA A 200 -18.17 50.44 16.11
N SER A 201 -19.16 50.41 15.25
CA SER A 201 -19.79 51.62 14.73
C SER A 201 -21.28 51.35 14.57
N GLU A 202 -22.03 51.99 15.47
CA GLU A 202 -23.46 52.27 15.35
C GLU A 202 -23.74 53.20 14.17
N ARG A 203 -24.92 53.08 13.63
CA ARG A 203 -25.89 54.01 12.97
C ARG A 203 -26.40 53.36 11.67
N GLU A 204 -27.60 53.29 11.42
CA GLU A 204 -28.98 53.76 11.58
C GLU A 204 -29.92 52.68 11.09
#